data_453d2c6daac88031aec1e48ab3cb0c8d
#
_entry.id   453d2c6daac88031aec1e48ab3cb0c8d
#
_cell.length_a   1.000
_cell.length_b   1.000
_cell.length_c   1.000
_cell.angle_alpha   90.00
_cell.angle_beta   90.00
_cell.angle_gamma   90.00
#
_symmetry.space_group_name_H-M   'P 1'
#
loop_
_entity.id
_entity.type
_entity.pdbx_description
1 polymer ?
#
loop_
_entity_poly.entity_id
_entity_poly.type
_entity_poly.pdbx_seq_one_letter_code
_entity_poly.pdbx_strand_id
1 'polypeptide(L)'
;MLRVAINGYGNLGRGVEQAITKNADMEVAVVFTRRDPDSVTTQGAPVAHVDDMAAWADKVDVCLNCGGSATDLIEQTPAAAAVFNTVDSFDTHARIPEHFAAVDAAAKASGHVALISAGWDPGLFSMLRVLGKAVLPDGATTTFWGPGVSQGHSDALRRIGGVVDAKQYTRPVEATVAAVKAGDDVELTTRSMHTRDCYVVAEEGADLARIEREIVEMPNYFADYDTTVTFITAEELAAEHAGIPHGGSVIRRGHTSEGVAETVSFELQLDSNPEFTGSVLVATARAVARLA
;
A
#
# COMPACT_ATOMS: atom_id res chain seq x y z
N MET A 1 -20.20 -19.44 -2.98
CA MET A 1 -18.78 -19.08 -3.14
C MET A 1 -18.75 -17.68 -3.73
N LEU A 2 -17.99 -16.76 -3.16
CA LEU A 2 -17.88 -15.38 -3.66
C LEU A 2 -16.97 -15.36 -4.90
N ARG A 3 -17.50 -14.88 -6.02
CA ARG A 3 -16.80 -14.83 -7.31
C ARG A 3 -16.07 -13.49 -7.44
N VAL A 4 -14.75 -13.54 -7.39
CA VAL A 4 -13.89 -12.36 -7.36
C VAL A 4 -13.22 -12.14 -8.71
N ALA A 5 -13.29 -10.93 -9.26
CA ALA A 5 -12.43 -10.50 -10.36
C ALA A 5 -11.19 -9.78 -9.82
N ILE A 6 -10.06 -9.96 -10.50
CA ILE A 6 -8.81 -9.24 -10.22
C ILE A 6 -8.54 -8.32 -11.42
N ASN A 7 -8.57 -7.01 -11.22
CA ASN A 7 -8.29 -6.03 -12.26
C ASN A 7 -6.85 -5.51 -12.14
N GLY A 8 -5.98 -6.02 -12.99
CA GLY A 8 -4.54 -5.79 -12.95
C GLY A 8 -3.78 -6.94 -12.29
N TYR A 9 -2.83 -7.52 -13.02
CA TYR A 9 -2.08 -8.71 -12.57
C TYR A 9 -0.57 -8.44 -12.48
N GLY A 10 -0.24 -7.45 -11.61
CA GLY A 10 1.11 -7.15 -11.13
C GLY A 10 1.39 -7.88 -9.79
N ASN A 11 2.29 -7.33 -8.99
CA ASN A 11 2.62 -7.91 -7.67
C ASN A 11 1.39 -8.01 -6.76
N LEU A 12 0.56 -6.96 -6.72
CA LEU A 12 -0.66 -6.95 -5.91
C LEU A 12 -1.70 -7.95 -6.42
N GLY A 13 -1.96 -8.00 -7.73
CA GLY A 13 -2.94 -8.94 -8.30
C GLY A 13 -2.56 -10.41 -8.08
N ARG A 14 -1.26 -10.74 -8.16
CA ARG A 14 -0.75 -12.07 -7.79
C ARG A 14 -0.92 -12.34 -6.29
N GLY A 15 -0.66 -11.33 -5.45
CA GLY A 15 -0.91 -11.43 -4.01
C GLY A 15 -2.38 -11.67 -3.67
N VAL A 16 -3.29 -11.02 -4.38
CA VAL A 16 -4.75 -11.25 -4.26
C VAL A 16 -5.12 -12.67 -4.67
N GLU A 17 -4.66 -13.15 -5.82
CA GLU A 17 -4.92 -14.54 -6.24
C GLU A 17 -4.41 -15.52 -5.20
N GLN A 18 -3.17 -15.33 -4.71
CA GLN A 18 -2.60 -16.17 -3.66
C GLN A 18 -3.43 -16.12 -2.37
N ALA A 19 -3.91 -14.94 -1.96
CA ALA A 19 -4.75 -14.79 -0.77
C ALA A 19 -6.09 -15.51 -0.92
N ILE A 20 -6.71 -15.47 -2.10
CA ILE A 20 -7.98 -16.17 -2.38
C ILE A 20 -7.81 -17.69 -2.22
N THR A 21 -6.68 -18.28 -2.60
CA THR A 21 -6.44 -19.73 -2.40
C THR A 21 -6.50 -20.18 -0.93
N LYS A 22 -6.34 -19.26 0.02
CA LYS A 22 -6.43 -19.51 1.46
C LYS A 22 -7.85 -19.36 2.02
N ASN A 23 -8.82 -19.01 1.17
CA ASN A 23 -10.18 -18.67 1.55
C ASN A 23 -11.20 -19.58 0.84
N ALA A 24 -11.67 -20.62 1.51
CA ALA A 24 -12.54 -21.63 0.92
C ALA A 24 -13.94 -21.12 0.48
N ASP A 25 -14.32 -19.91 0.88
CA ASP A 25 -15.58 -19.26 0.54
C ASP A 25 -15.49 -18.35 -0.70
N MET A 26 -14.31 -18.29 -1.35
CA MET A 26 -14.04 -17.44 -2.51
C MET A 26 -13.39 -18.20 -3.66
N GLU A 27 -13.54 -17.67 -4.86
CA GLU A 27 -12.83 -18.12 -6.07
C GLU A 27 -12.49 -16.93 -6.96
N VAL A 28 -11.40 -17.06 -7.75
CA VAL A 28 -11.09 -16.11 -8.81
C VAL A 28 -11.92 -16.47 -10.04
N ALA A 29 -12.91 -15.63 -10.35
CA ALA A 29 -13.74 -15.81 -11.54
C ALA A 29 -13.00 -15.43 -12.84
N VAL A 30 -12.20 -14.35 -12.77
CA VAL A 30 -11.45 -13.82 -13.93
C VAL A 30 -10.35 -12.87 -13.47
N VAL A 31 -9.28 -12.80 -14.25
CA VAL A 31 -8.24 -11.76 -14.16
C VAL A 31 -8.37 -10.84 -15.36
N PHE A 32 -8.58 -9.55 -15.14
CA PHE A 32 -8.59 -8.54 -16.20
C PHE A 32 -7.21 -7.93 -16.39
N THR A 33 -6.84 -7.72 -17.64
CA THR A 33 -5.56 -7.14 -18.05
C THR A 33 -5.71 -6.18 -19.23
N ARG A 34 -4.84 -5.17 -19.31
CA ARG A 34 -4.69 -4.29 -20.49
C ARG A 34 -3.72 -4.87 -21.54
N ARG A 35 -2.97 -5.90 -21.15
CA ARG A 35 -2.06 -6.64 -22.03
C ARG A 35 -2.85 -7.68 -22.81
N ASP A 36 -2.23 -8.27 -23.83
CA ASP A 36 -2.75 -9.48 -24.45
C ASP A 36 -3.04 -10.54 -23.36
N PRO A 37 -4.29 -11.02 -23.21
CA PRO A 37 -4.66 -12.04 -22.23
C PRO A 37 -3.80 -13.30 -22.30
N ASP A 38 -3.39 -13.72 -23.50
CA ASP A 38 -2.54 -14.91 -23.71
C ASP A 38 -1.11 -14.72 -23.16
N SER A 39 -0.70 -13.47 -22.93
CA SER A 39 0.60 -13.14 -22.31
C SER A 39 0.61 -13.22 -20.78
N VAL A 40 -0.52 -13.45 -20.14
CA VAL A 40 -0.66 -13.45 -18.68
C VAL A 40 -0.90 -14.85 -18.16
N THR A 41 0.01 -15.34 -17.32
CA THR A 41 -0.11 -16.65 -16.68
C THR A 41 -0.59 -16.49 -15.24
N THR A 42 -1.74 -17.06 -14.91
CA THR A 42 -2.39 -17.12 -13.60
C THR A 42 -2.19 -18.50 -12.95
N GLN A 43 -2.71 -18.70 -11.74
CA GLN A 43 -2.74 -20.01 -11.07
C GLN A 43 -3.96 -20.87 -11.49
N GLY A 44 -4.53 -20.60 -12.65
CA GLY A 44 -5.64 -21.36 -13.23
C GLY A 44 -6.91 -20.54 -13.48
N ALA A 45 -6.94 -19.28 -13.06
CA ALA A 45 -8.04 -18.38 -13.36
C ALA A 45 -8.03 -17.96 -14.86
N PRO A 46 -9.20 -17.84 -15.50
CA PRO A 46 -9.28 -17.31 -16.86
C PRO A 46 -8.83 -15.85 -16.90
N VAL A 47 -8.23 -15.45 -18.03
CA VAL A 47 -7.78 -14.08 -18.26
C VAL A 47 -8.62 -13.46 -19.37
N ALA A 48 -9.04 -12.20 -19.21
CA ALA A 48 -9.79 -11.43 -20.21
C ALA A 48 -9.20 -10.01 -20.33
N HIS A 49 -9.46 -9.37 -21.49
CA HIS A 49 -9.10 -7.97 -21.64
C HIS A 49 -10.03 -7.07 -20.81
N VAL A 50 -9.53 -5.94 -20.31
CA VAL A 50 -10.33 -5.00 -19.50
C VAL A 50 -11.57 -4.47 -20.22
N ASP A 51 -11.54 -4.40 -21.56
CA ASP A 51 -12.67 -3.95 -22.36
C ASP A 51 -13.84 -4.94 -22.34
N ASP A 52 -13.60 -6.19 -21.94
CA ASP A 52 -14.62 -7.24 -21.87
C ASP A 52 -15.34 -7.30 -20.52
N MET A 53 -15.08 -6.39 -19.59
CA MET A 53 -15.66 -6.40 -18.23
C MET A 53 -17.17 -6.56 -18.23
N ALA A 54 -17.89 -5.90 -19.14
CA ALA A 54 -19.34 -5.97 -19.23
C ALA A 54 -19.86 -7.39 -19.51
N ALA A 55 -19.11 -8.25 -20.20
CA ALA A 55 -19.48 -9.65 -20.45
C ALA A 55 -19.36 -10.55 -19.19
N TRP A 56 -18.83 -10.01 -18.11
CA TRP A 56 -18.63 -10.69 -16.83
C TRP A 56 -19.55 -10.18 -15.71
N ALA A 57 -20.44 -9.23 -15.99
CA ALA A 57 -21.29 -8.59 -14.99
C ALA A 57 -22.08 -9.60 -14.13
N ASP A 58 -22.66 -10.64 -14.71
CA ASP A 58 -23.41 -11.68 -14.00
C ASP A 58 -22.55 -12.80 -13.41
N LYS A 59 -21.23 -12.76 -13.64
CA LYS A 59 -20.28 -13.82 -13.26
C LYS A 59 -19.35 -13.40 -12.13
N VAL A 60 -19.36 -12.14 -11.74
CA VAL A 60 -18.48 -11.54 -10.74
C VAL A 60 -19.32 -10.86 -9.68
N ASP A 61 -19.04 -11.12 -8.43
CA ASP A 61 -19.71 -10.51 -7.28
C ASP A 61 -18.95 -9.25 -6.80
N VAL A 62 -17.60 -9.27 -6.84
CA VAL A 62 -16.74 -8.16 -6.44
C VAL A 62 -15.49 -8.12 -7.32
N CYS A 63 -15.10 -6.94 -7.77
CA CYS A 63 -13.87 -6.69 -8.50
C CYS A 63 -12.81 -6.01 -7.60
N LEU A 64 -11.64 -6.61 -7.49
CA LEU A 64 -10.48 -6.06 -6.77
C LEU A 64 -9.55 -5.35 -7.75
N ASN A 65 -9.47 -4.02 -7.65
CA ASN A 65 -8.63 -3.20 -8.52
C ASN A 65 -7.19 -3.15 -7.94
N CYS A 66 -6.25 -3.71 -8.70
CA CYS A 66 -4.87 -3.95 -8.29
C CYS A 66 -3.85 -3.14 -9.11
N GLY A 67 -4.30 -2.07 -9.76
CA GLY A 67 -3.45 -1.14 -10.49
C GLY A 67 -2.63 -0.23 -9.57
N GLY A 68 -1.69 0.51 -10.16
CA GLY A 68 -0.90 1.51 -9.44
C GLY A 68 -1.74 2.72 -9.03
N SER A 69 -1.61 3.14 -7.79
CA SER A 69 -2.37 4.28 -7.23
C SER A 69 -2.09 5.59 -7.97
N ALA A 70 -0.84 5.84 -8.35
CA ALA A 70 -0.45 7.10 -9.00
C ALA A 70 -0.95 7.23 -10.44
N THR A 71 -1.19 6.10 -11.14
CA THR A 71 -1.41 6.09 -12.60
C THR A 71 -2.68 5.37 -13.03
N ASP A 72 -3.02 4.24 -12.38
CA ASP A 72 -4.03 3.34 -12.92
C ASP A 72 -5.39 3.44 -12.21
N LEU A 73 -5.39 3.42 -10.87
CA LEU A 73 -6.62 3.30 -10.07
C LEU A 73 -7.60 4.46 -10.25
N ILE A 74 -7.09 5.65 -10.60
CA ILE A 74 -7.93 6.83 -10.83
C ILE A 74 -8.95 6.59 -11.96
N GLU A 75 -8.57 5.83 -12.98
CA GLU A 75 -9.43 5.48 -14.09
C GLU A 75 -10.05 4.09 -13.91
N GLN A 76 -9.29 3.13 -13.41
CA GLN A 76 -9.72 1.74 -13.27
C GLN A 76 -10.87 1.56 -12.29
N THR A 77 -10.79 2.18 -11.09
CA THR A 77 -11.82 1.95 -10.07
C THR A 77 -13.18 2.52 -10.47
N PRO A 78 -13.31 3.76 -10.98
CA PRO A 78 -14.60 4.25 -11.48
C PRO A 78 -15.15 3.41 -12.64
N ALA A 79 -14.29 2.96 -13.58
CA ALA A 79 -14.71 2.11 -14.69
C ALA A 79 -15.23 0.74 -14.20
N ALA A 80 -14.54 0.11 -13.27
CA ALA A 80 -14.98 -1.15 -12.67
C ALA A 80 -16.24 -0.98 -11.82
N ALA A 81 -16.39 0.14 -11.08
CA ALA A 81 -17.57 0.44 -10.28
C ALA A 81 -18.85 0.64 -11.12
N ALA A 82 -18.70 0.98 -12.38
CA ALA A 82 -19.84 1.03 -13.31
C ALA A 82 -20.40 -0.37 -13.67
N VAL A 83 -19.64 -1.46 -13.40
CA VAL A 83 -20.00 -2.83 -13.81
C VAL A 83 -20.12 -3.77 -12.62
N PHE A 84 -19.35 -3.54 -11.55
CA PHE A 84 -19.22 -4.45 -10.40
C PHE A 84 -19.23 -3.69 -9.07
N ASN A 85 -19.53 -4.39 -7.98
CA ASN A 85 -19.06 -3.97 -6.67
C ASN A 85 -17.54 -4.00 -6.64
N THR A 86 -16.86 -3.02 -6.04
CA THR A 86 -15.40 -2.89 -6.16
C THR A 86 -14.69 -2.62 -4.85
N VAL A 87 -13.42 -3.05 -4.80
CA VAL A 87 -12.45 -2.64 -3.77
C VAL A 87 -11.16 -2.22 -4.46
N ASP A 88 -10.50 -1.18 -3.95
CA ASP A 88 -9.15 -0.81 -4.36
C ASP A 88 -8.22 -0.51 -3.18
N SER A 89 -6.94 -0.38 -3.48
CA SER A 89 -5.88 -0.01 -2.53
C SER A 89 -5.29 1.38 -2.79
N PHE A 90 -6.11 2.33 -3.24
CA PHE A 90 -5.64 3.68 -3.55
C PHE A 90 -4.97 4.35 -2.35
N ASP A 91 -3.69 4.74 -2.48
CA ASP A 91 -2.86 5.26 -1.40
C ASP A 91 -2.23 6.65 -1.66
N THR A 92 -2.58 7.30 -2.76
CA THR A 92 -2.16 8.68 -3.02
C THR A 92 -2.97 9.64 -2.14
N HIS A 93 -2.56 9.78 -0.88
CA HIS A 93 -3.31 10.41 0.21
C HIS A 93 -3.91 11.78 -0.17
N ALA A 94 -3.13 12.64 -0.82
CA ALA A 94 -3.58 13.98 -1.21
C ALA A 94 -4.75 13.96 -2.23
N ARG A 95 -4.93 12.86 -2.95
CA ARG A 95 -5.95 12.70 -4.00
C ARG A 95 -7.10 11.77 -3.60
N ILE A 96 -7.12 11.25 -2.37
CA ILE A 96 -8.23 10.39 -1.89
C ILE A 96 -9.60 11.08 -2.01
N PRO A 97 -9.78 12.37 -1.66
CA PRO A 97 -11.09 13.02 -1.82
C PRO A 97 -11.57 13.10 -3.28
N GLU A 98 -10.67 13.36 -4.22
CA GLU A 98 -10.97 13.38 -5.66
C GLU A 98 -11.35 11.98 -6.15
N HIS A 99 -10.55 10.98 -5.79
CA HIS A 99 -10.80 9.58 -6.15
C HIS A 99 -12.12 9.09 -5.57
N PHE A 100 -12.40 9.40 -4.30
CA PHE A 100 -13.68 9.08 -3.66
C PHE A 100 -14.86 9.65 -4.45
N ALA A 101 -14.82 10.92 -4.82
CA ALA A 101 -15.91 11.58 -5.55
C ALA A 101 -16.19 10.91 -6.92
N ALA A 102 -15.13 10.54 -7.64
CA ALA A 102 -15.27 9.87 -8.94
C ALA A 102 -15.85 8.46 -8.80
N VAL A 103 -15.36 7.67 -7.83
CA VAL A 103 -15.83 6.30 -7.59
C VAL A 103 -17.26 6.30 -7.04
N ASP A 104 -17.58 7.20 -6.11
CA ASP A 104 -18.94 7.35 -5.54
C ASP A 104 -19.97 7.68 -6.61
N ALA A 105 -19.62 8.60 -7.54
CA ALA A 105 -20.51 8.93 -8.66
C ALA A 105 -20.76 7.73 -9.58
N ALA A 106 -19.73 6.95 -9.92
CA ALA A 106 -19.84 5.77 -10.77
C ALA A 106 -20.66 4.66 -10.09
N ALA A 107 -20.36 4.36 -8.83
CA ALA A 107 -21.05 3.33 -8.05
C ALA A 107 -22.54 3.66 -7.85
N LYS A 108 -22.87 4.91 -7.52
CA LYS A 108 -24.28 5.37 -7.39
C LYS A 108 -25.03 5.27 -8.70
N ALA A 109 -24.41 5.62 -9.82
CA ALA A 109 -25.06 5.56 -11.12
C ALA A 109 -25.39 4.12 -11.55
N SER A 110 -24.61 3.15 -11.12
CA SER A 110 -24.78 1.72 -11.46
C SER A 110 -25.49 0.91 -10.37
N GLY A 111 -25.69 1.47 -9.17
CA GLY A 111 -26.27 0.76 -8.02
C GLY A 111 -25.31 -0.22 -7.35
N HIS A 112 -24.01 -0.07 -7.54
CA HIS A 112 -22.98 -0.90 -6.93
C HIS A 112 -22.42 -0.30 -5.64
N VAL A 113 -21.78 -1.15 -4.84
CA VAL A 113 -21.01 -0.76 -3.65
C VAL A 113 -19.53 -0.69 -4.00
N ALA A 114 -18.87 0.42 -3.64
CA ALA A 114 -17.45 0.59 -3.83
C ALA A 114 -16.77 0.95 -2.50
N LEU A 115 -15.64 0.31 -2.22
CA LEU A 115 -14.77 0.63 -1.09
C LEU A 115 -13.39 0.98 -1.64
N ILE A 116 -12.91 2.17 -1.33
CA ILE A 116 -11.60 2.63 -1.77
C ILE A 116 -10.58 2.60 -0.64
N SER A 117 -9.30 2.64 -0.99
CA SER A 117 -8.20 2.79 -0.03
C SER A 117 -8.15 1.67 1.03
N ALA A 118 -8.37 0.43 0.62
CA ALA A 118 -8.48 -0.73 1.48
C ALA A 118 -7.16 -1.50 1.66
N GLY A 119 -6.02 -0.84 1.55
CA GLY A 119 -4.71 -1.43 1.86
C GLY A 119 -4.48 -1.64 3.36
N TRP A 120 -3.23 -1.85 3.76
CA TRP A 120 -2.91 -1.90 5.18
C TRP A 120 -2.75 -0.48 5.78
N ASP A 121 -2.24 0.50 5.00
CA ASP A 121 -2.32 1.92 5.34
C ASP A 121 -2.27 2.80 4.06
N PRO A 122 -3.39 3.42 3.70
CA PRO A 122 -4.70 3.44 4.36
C PRO A 122 -5.42 2.09 4.31
N GLY A 123 -6.38 1.91 5.22
CA GLY A 123 -7.22 0.71 5.34
C GLY A 123 -7.13 0.10 6.74
N LEU A 124 -6.36 -0.98 6.92
CA LEU A 124 -6.26 -1.67 8.21
C LEU A 124 -5.80 -0.73 9.34
N PHE A 125 -4.75 0.05 9.16
CA PHE A 125 -4.27 1.02 10.14
C PHE A 125 -5.30 2.14 10.38
N SER A 126 -6.07 2.53 9.38
CA SER A 126 -7.16 3.50 9.56
C SER A 126 -8.22 2.97 10.52
N MET A 127 -8.61 1.70 10.39
CA MET A 127 -9.54 1.05 11.33
C MET A 127 -8.94 0.92 12.73
N LEU A 128 -7.66 0.59 12.85
CA LEU A 128 -6.97 0.48 14.15
C LEU A 128 -6.86 1.83 14.84
N ARG A 129 -6.64 2.92 14.10
CA ARG A 129 -6.69 4.30 14.65
C ARG A 129 -8.08 4.64 15.18
N VAL A 130 -9.14 4.29 14.44
CA VAL A 130 -10.53 4.50 14.88
C VAL A 130 -10.84 3.66 16.11
N LEU A 131 -10.48 2.37 16.11
CA LEU A 131 -10.69 1.48 17.25
C LEU A 131 -9.94 2.00 18.49
N GLY A 132 -8.66 2.36 18.34
CA GLY A 132 -7.86 2.93 19.42
C GLY A 132 -8.51 4.17 20.04
N LYS A 133 -9.02 5.08 19.19
CA LYS A 133 -9.74 6.28 19.64
C LYS A 133 -11.07 5.94 20.33
N ALA A 134 -11.78 4.92 19.86
CA ALA A 134 -13.05 4.54 20.44
C ALA A 134 -12.91 3.94 21.86
N VAL A 135 -11.87 3.12 22.07
CA VAL A 135 -11.64 2.47 23.39
C VAL A 135 -10.88 3.37 24.37
N LEU A 136 -10.10 4.33 23.89
CA LEU A 136 -9.32 5.28 24.67
C LEU A 136 -9.50 6.69 24.10
N PRO A 137 -10.67 7.34 24.33
CA PRO A 137 -11.01 8.62 23.69
C PRO A 137 -10.10 9.77 24.12
N ASP A 138 -9.67 9.78 25.39
CA ASP A 138 -8.73 10.77 25.90
C ASP A 138 -7.27 10.32 25.58
N GLY A 139 -6.68 10.95 24.56
CA GLY A 139 -5.30 10.65 24.16
C GLY A 139 -4.98 11.00 22.72
N ALA A 140 -3.75 10.64 22.33
CA ALA A 140 -3.19 10.87 21.00
C ALA A 140 -2.84 9.56 20.29
N THR A 141 -2.92 9.54 18.98
CA THR A 141 -2.51 8.41 18.15
C THR A 141 -1.32 8.81 17.28
N THR A 142 -0.26 8.02 17.32
CA THR A 142 0.91 8.17 16.46
C THR A 142 1.05 6.93 15.58
N THR A 143 1.41 7.13 14.32
CA THR A 143 1.68 6.03 13.38
C THR A 143 3.13 6.11 12.92
N PHE A 144 3.84 5.00 13.00
CA PHE A 144 5.18 4.84 12.43
C PHE A 144 5.12 3.84 11.29
N TRP A 145 5.83 4.13 10.19
CA TRP A 145 5.96 3.25 9.03
C TRP A 145 7.37 2.67 8.95
N GLY A 146 7.46 1.41 8.55
CA GLY A 146 8.73 0.69 8.47
C GLY A 146 8.98 -0.23 9.68
N PRO A 147 10.14 -0.93 9.69
CA PRO A 147 11.12 -0.91 8.61
C PRO A 147 10.55 -1.50 7.32
N GLY A 148 10.83 -0.88 6.17
CA GLY A 148 10.32 -1.42 4.91
C GLY A 148 10.60 -0.62 3.65
N VAL A 149 10.47 -1.32 2.52
CA VAL A 149 10.73 -0.78 1.18
C VAL A 149 9.57 0.11 0.72
N SER A 150 9.87 1.37 0.46
CA SER A 150 8.95 2.26 -0.24
C SER A 150 9.16 2.16 -1.76
N GLN A 151 8.17 1.62 -2.46
CA GLN A 151 8.25 1.46 -3.92
C GLN A 151 8.26 2.82 -4.63
N GLY A 152 7.42 3.76 -4.23
CA GLY A 152 7.38 5.08 -4.83
C GLY A 152 8.67 5.88 -4.65
N HIS A 153 9.31 5.78 -3.47
CA HIS A 153 10.62 6.40 -3.24
C HIS A 153 11.72 5.70 -4.04
N SER A 154 11.69 4.37 -4.12
CA SER A 154 12.63 3.61 -4.94
C SER A 154 12.50 3.97 -6.44
N ASP A 155 11.27 4.20 -6.92
CA ASP A 155 11.03 4.67 -8.29
C ASP A 155 11.57 6.10 -8.52
N ALA A 156 11.49 6.97 -7.52
CA ALA A 156 12.06 8.31 -7.63
C ALA A 156 13.59 8.25 -7.77
N LEU A 157 14.26 7.37 -7.01
CA LEU A 157 15.71 7.15 -7.13
C LEU A 157 16.11 6.67 -8.54
N ARG A 158 15.37 5.72 -9.11
CA ARG A 158 15.64 5.16 -10.45
C ARG A 158 15.50 6.16 -11.60
N ARG A 159 14.86 7.32 -11.35
CA ARG A 159 14.73 8.40 -12.34
C ARG A 159 15.91 9.36 -12.35
N ILE A 160 16.82 9.26 -11.38
CA ILE A 160 18.03 10.09 -11.34
C ILE A 160 19.00 9.61 -12.41
N GLY A 161 19.50 10.51 -13.24
CA GLY A 161 20.47 10.16 -14.29
C GLY A 161 21.72 9.53 -13.69
N GLY A 162 22.18 8.39 -14.26
CA GLY A 162 23.30 7.62 -13.76
C GLY A 162 22.93 6.59 -12.67
N VAL A 163 21.66 6.44 -12.33
CA VAL A 163 21.17 5.36 -11.46
C VAL A 163 20.61 4.24 -12.33
N VAL A 164 21.12 3.02 -12.15
CA VAL A 164 20.68 1.80 -12.85
C VAL A 164 19.49 1.16 -12.12
N ASP A 165 19.61 1.01 -10.81
CA ASP A 165 18.55 0.49 -9.94
C ASP A 165 18.75 1.00 -8.50
N ALA A 166 17.66 0.97 -7.70
CA ALA A 166 17.73 1.39 -6.31
C ALA A 166 16.60 0.81 -5.47
N LYS A 167 16.86 0.66 -4.17
CA LYS A 167 15.87 0.36 -3.13
C LYS A 167 15.97 1.38 -2.01
N GLN A 168 14.82 1.87 -1.58
CA GLN A 168 14.73 2.78 -0.43
C GLN A 168 13.94 2.12 0.69
N TYR A 169 14.50 2.19 1.90
CA TYR A 169 13.87 1.72 3.14
C TYR A 169 13.49 2.90 4.02
N THR A 170 12.25 2.92 4.45
CA THR A 170 11.79 3.78 5.54
C THR A 170 12.03 3.05 6.85
N ARG A 171 12.66 3.72 7.82
CA ARG A 171 12.88 3.17 9.16
C ARG A 171 12.33 4.09 10.22
N PRO A 172 11.51 3.60 11.17
CA PRO A 172 11.14 4.39 12.33
C PRO A 172 12.36 4.63 13.21
N VAL A 173 12.44 5.81 13.85
CA VAL A 173 13.44 6.11 14.85
C VAL A 173 13.01 5.43 16.14
N GLU A 174 13.70 4.35 16.51
CA GLU A 174 13.33 3.50 17.65
C GLU A 174 13.23 4.25 18.98
N ALA A 175 14.12 5.22 19.21
CA ALA A 175 14.08 6.06 20.40
C ALA A 175 12.77 6.88 20.48
N THR A 176 12.29 7.40 19.35
CA THR A 176 11.03 8.14 19.27
C THR A 176 9.82 7.21 19.44
N VAL A 177 9.87 6.00 18.88
CA VAL A 177 8.84 4.97 19.11
C VAL A 177 8.75 4.61 20.59
N ALA A 178 9.89 4.41 21.24
CA ALA A 178 9.95 4.10 22.68
C ALA A 178 9.40 5.25 23.53
N ALA A 179 9.79 6.49 23.24
CA ALA A 179 9.32 7.68 23.95
C ALA A 179 7.78 7.87 23.80
N VAL A 180 7.24 7.67 22.60
CA VAL A 180 5.78 7.71 22.38
C VAL A 180 5.07 6.61 23.17
N LYS A 181 5.61 5.38 23.21
CA LYS A 181 5.05 4.28 24.02
C LYS A 181 5.11 4.58 25.51
N ALA A 182 6.17 5.24 25.98
CA ALA A 182 6.33 5.65 27.37
C ALA A 182 5.39 6.82 27.76
N GLY A 183 4.98 7.62 26.78
CA GLY A 183 4.19 8.83 26.98
C GLY A 183 5.03 10.06 27.29
N ASP A 184 6.29 10.04 26.86
CA ASP A 184 7.18 11.19 26.99
C ASP A 184 6.73 12.29 26.03
N ASP A 185 6.95 13.55 26.45
CA ASP A 185 6.70 14.70 25.58
C ASP A 185 7.83 14.84 24.58
N VAL A 186 7.56 14.41 23.34
CA VAL A 186 8.52 14.44 22.24
C VAL A 186 7.98 15.20 21.04
N GLU A 187 8.81 16.03 20.43
CA GLU A 187 8.46 16.69 19.20
C GLU A 187 8.43 15.68 18.03
N LEU A 188 7.26 15.48 17.46
CA LEU A 188 7.04 14.56 16.33
C LEU A 188 7.15 15.31 15.01
N THR A 189 8.35 15.34 14.46
CA THR A 189 8.64 15.86 13.13
C THR A 189 8.93 14.73 12.16
N THR A 190 8.91 15.00 10.86
CA THR A 190 9.31 14.04 9.83
C THR A 190 10.67 13.40 10.16
N ARG A 191 11.65 14.23 10.54
CA ARG A 191 13.03 13.82 10.85
C ARG A 191 13.15 13.04 12.15
N SER A 192 12.42 13.44 13.20
CA SER A 192 12.47 12.73 14.48
C SER A 192 11.74 11.38 14.44
N MET A 193 10.82 11.20 13.49
CA MET A 193 10.01 9.98 13.41
C MET A 193 10.61 8.90 12.52
N HIS A 194 11.25 9.27 11.39
CA HIS A 194 11.74 8.31 10.41
C HIS A 194 13.08 8.73 9.80
N THR A 195 13.88 7.72 9.44
CA THR A 195 15.06 7.86 8.58
C THR A 195 14.82 7.20 7.23
N ARG A 196 15.71 7.47 6.28
CA ARG A 196 15.69 6.91 4.92
C ARG A 196 17.03 6.25 4.61
N ASP A 197 17.01 4.95 4.29
CA ASP A 197 18.19 4.25 3.79
C ASP A 197 17.98 3.96 2.30
N CYS A 198 18.90 4.46 1.47
CA CYS A 198 18.88 4.30 0.02
C CYS A 198 20.05 3.42 -0.40
N TYR A 199 19.78 2.29 -1.03
CA TYR A 199 20.77 1.42 -1.66
C TYR A 199 20.69 1.65 -3.16
N VAL A 200 21.80 2.09 -3.77
CA VAL A 200 21.81 2.62 -5.13
C VAL A 200 22.88 1.91 -5.97
N VAL A 201 22.46 1.39 -7.11
CA VAL A 201 23.35 0.89 -8.16
C VAL A 201 23.54 2.01 -9.18
N ALA A 202 24.77 2.52 -9.29
CA ALA A 202 25.11 3.57 -10.24
C ALA A 202 25.75 3.00 -11.51
N GLU A 203 25.62 3.74 -12.61
CA GLU A 203 26.36 3.43 -13.85
C GLU A 203 27.87 3.53 -13.63
N GLU A 204 28.64 2.78 -14.40
CA GLU A 204 30.10 2.85 -14.35
C GLU A 204 30.60 4.25 -14.73
N GLY A 205 31.42 4.85 -13.86
CA GLY A 205 31.93 6.21 -14.05
C GLY A 205 30.95 7.34 -13.72
N ALA A 206 29.76 7.05 -13.15
CA ALA A 206 28.82 8.07 -12.72
C ALA A 206 29.41 8.94 -11.59
N ASP A 207 28.98 10.20 -11.53
CA ASP A 207 29.32 11.12 -10.43
C ASP A 207 28.48 10.78 -9.19
N LEU A 208 29.03 9.93 -8.33
CA LEU A 208 28.36 9.44 -7.11
C LEU A 208 28.03 10.59 -6.16
N ALA A 209 28.91 11.59 -6.04
CA ALA A 209 28.68 12.72 -5.15
C ALA A 209 27.52 13.62 -5.63
N ARG A 210 27.34 13.74 -6.96
CA ARG A 210 26.15 14.41 -7.53
C ARG A 210 24.89 13.62 -7.25
N ILE A 211 24.90 12.30 -7.51
CA ILE A 211 23.73 11.43 -7.27
C ILE A 211 23.32 11.50 -5.80
N GLU A 212 24.26 11.37 -4.87
CA GLU A 212 23.98 11.46 -3.43
C GLU A 212 23.33 12.80 -3.06
N ARG A 213 23.87 13.93 -3.55
CA ARG A 213 23.27 15.25 -3.30
C ARG A 213 21.86 15.35 -3.87
N GLU A 214 21.63 14.91 -5.10
CA GLU A 214 20.30 14.93 -5.73
C GLU A 214 19.28 14.10 -4.93
N ILE A 215 19.71 12.97 -4.35
CA ILE A 215 18.87 12.16 -3.47
C ILE A 215 18.53 12.94 -2.19
N VAL A 216 19.55 13.31 -1.44
CA VAL A 216 19.38 13.91 -0.10
C VAL A 216 18.59 15.24 -0.16
N GLU A 217 18.76 16.01 -1.23
CA GLU A 217 18.08 17.30 -1.43
C GLU A 217 16.74 17.18 -2.16
N MET A 218 16.29 15.96 -2.55
CA MET A 218 15.07 15.78 -3.34
C MET A 218 13.82 16.19 -2.53
N PRO A 219 13.09 17.24 -2.98
CA PRO A 219 11.89 17.71 -2.29
C PRO A 219 10.79 16.67 -2.27
N ASN A 220 10.00 16.65 -1.21
CA ASN A 220 8.85 15.75 -0.98
C ASN A 220 9.21 14.26 -0.79
N TYR A 221 10.47 13.87 -0.95
CA TYR A 221 10.93 12.48 -0.80
C TYR A 221 11.96 12.31 0.31
N PHE A 222 13.06 13.12 0.28
CA PHE A 222 14.21 12.90 1.14
C PHE A 222 14.68 14.14 1.91
N ALA A 223 14.46 15.35 1.39
CA ALA A 223 15.00 16.59 1.97
C ALA A 223 14.60 16.85 3.44
N ASP A 224 13.43 16.34 3.86
CA ASP A 224 12.92 16.51 5.23
C ASP A 224 13.33 15.36 6.17
N TYR A 225 14.18 14.43 5.72
CA TYR A 225 14.60 13.25 6.48
C TYR A 225 16.10 13.20 6.69
N ASP A 226 16.54 12.45 7.70
CA ASP A 226 17.92 11.98 7.76
C ASP A 226 18.04 10.79 6.78
N THR A 227 18.77 11.05 5.68
CA THR A 227 18.90 10.11 4.57
C THR A 227 20.33 9.61 4.43
N THR A 228 20.49 8.30 4.42
CA THR A 228 21.77 7.62 4.14
C THR A 228 21.72 7.03 2.73
N VAL A 229 22.75 7.30 1.93
CA VAL A 229 22.92 6.73 0.60
C VAL A 229 24.10 5.78 0.60
N THR A 230 23.87 4.53 0.19
CA THR A 230 24.90 3.50 0.08
C THR A 230 24.94 3.03 -1.37
N PHE A 231 26.08 3.20 -2.04
CA PHE A 231 26.28 2.66 -3.38
C PHE A 231 26.73 1.20 -3.27
N ILE A 232 26.02 0.34 -4.00
CA ILE A 232 26.25 -1.12 -4.02
C ILE A 232 26.23 -1.64 -5.45
N THR A 233 26.65 -2.88 -5.65
CA THR A 233 26.59 -3.56 -6.95
C THR A 233 25.18 -4.06 -7.26
N ALA A 234 24.91 -4.38 -8.53
CA ALA A 234 23.64 -4.99 -8.94
C ALA A 234 23.46 -6.39 -8.32
N GLU A 235 24.55 -7.13 -8.15
CA GLU A 235 24.59 -8.44 -7.50
C GLU A 235 24.20 -8.34 -6.02
N GLU A 236 24.75 -7.37 -5.29
CA GLU A 236 24.39 -7.11 -3.87
C GLU A 236 22.93 -6.68 -3.75
N LEU A 237 22.46 -5.77 -4.63
CA LEU A 237 21.07 -5.36 -4.63
C LEU A 237 20.12 -6.55 -4.86
N ALA A 238 20.45 -7.44 -5.79
CA ALA A 238 19.66 -8.63 -6.10
C ALA A 238 19.72 -9.67 -4.99
N ALA A 239 20.87 -9.83 -4.32
CA ALA A 239 21.05 -10.83 -3.26
C ALA A 239 20.40 -10.40 -1.93
N GLU A 240 20.53 -9.13 -1.55
CA GLU A 240 20.18 -8.66 -0.21
C GLU A 240 18.89 -7.83 -0.16
N HIS A 241 18.46 -7.28 -1.31
CA HIS A 241 17.35 -6.35 -1.40
C HIS A 241 16.25 -6.75 -2.41
N ALA A 242 16.18 -8.03 -2.82
CA ALA A 242 15.18 -8.51 -3.79
C ALA A 242 13.73 -8.38 -3.28
N GLY A 243 13.52 -8.55 -1.99
CA GLY A 243 12.20 -8.53 -1.37
C GLY A 243 11.54 -7.15 -1.31
N ILE A 244 10.29 -7.15 -0.90
CA ILE A 244 9.50 -5.93 -0.64
C ILE A 244 8.92 -6.03 0.79
N PRO A 245 9.77 -6.18 1.82
CA PRO A 245 9.30 -6.18 3.21
C PRO A 245 8.78 -4.79 3.58
N HIS A 246 7.85 -4.75 4.49
CA HIS A 246 7.36 -3.51 5.08
C HIS A 246 6.82 -3.75 6.49
N GLY A 247 6.28 -2.71 7.11
CA GLY A 247 5.65 -2.79 8.40
C GLY A 247 5.34 -1.42 8.96
N GLY A 248 5.00 -1.41 10.24
CA GLY A 248 4.71 -0.19 10.96
C GLY A 248 3.98 -0.45 12.25
N SER A 249 3.67 0.61 12.96
CA SER A 249 2.88 0.53 14.19
C SER A 249 1.89 1.69 14.31
N VAL A 250 0.74 1.38 14.91
CA VAL A 250 -0.23 2.38 15.37
C VAL A 250 -0.24 2.35 16.90
N ILE A 251 0.14 3.46 17.51
CA ILE A 251 0.26 3.60 18.96
C ILE A 251 -0.76 4.62 19.42
N ARG A 252 -1.67 4.21 20.30
CA ARG A 252 -2.59 5.08 21.01
C ARG A 252 -2.19 5.20 22.45
N ARG A 253 -1.88 6.41 22.89
CA ARG A 253 -1.54 6.73 24.27
C ARG A 253 -2.57 7.69 24.84
N GLY A 254 -3.08 7.43 26.05
CA GLY A 254 -4.08 8.27 26.69
C GLY A 254 -4.34 7.87 28.13
N HIS A 255 -5.45 8.35 28.69
CA HIS A 255 -5.82 8.11 30.08
C HIS A 255 -7.22 7.56 30.19
N THR A 256 -7.43 6.61 31.09
CA THR A 256 -8.77 6.12 31.46
C THR A 256 -9.34 6.89 32.65
N SER A 257 -8.48 7.48 33.48
CA SER A 257 -8.82 8.39 34.57
C SER A 257 -7.59 9.21 34.95
N GLU A 258 -7.76 10.17 35.87
CA GLU A 258 -6.64 10.99 36.36
C GLU A 258 -5.51 10.11 36.92
N GLY A 259 -4.31 10.28 36.39
CA GLY A 259 -3.11 9.53 36.78
C GLY A 259 -3.03 8.09 36.28
N VAL A 260 -4.05 7.59 35.55
CA VAL A 260 -4.04 6.23 34.97
C VAL A 260 -3.82 6.31 33.46
N ALA A 261 -2.56 6.10 33.08
CA ALA A 261 -2.13 6.17 31.69
C ALA A 261 -2.14 4.77 31.05
N GLU A 262 -2.65 4.71 29.82
CA GLU A 262 -2.79 3.49 29.04
C GLU A 262 -2.11 3.64 27.68
N THR A 263 -1.56 2.54 27.17
CA THR A 263 -0.99 2.46 25.82
C THR A 263 -1.57 1.27 25.08
N VAL A 264 -2.16 1.51 23.92
CA VAL A 264 -2.58 0.47 22.96
C VAL A 264 -1.65 0.56 21.77
N SER A 265 -0.98 -0.54 21.43
CA SER A 265 -0.06 -0.60 20.29
C SER A 265 -0.43 -1.78 19.40
N PHE A 266 -0.56 -1.48 18.09
CA PHE A 266 -0.68 -2.48 17.03
C PHE A 266 0.59 -2.43 16.20
N GLU A 267 1.17 -3.59 15.93
CA GLU A 267 2.41 -3.73 15.17
C GLU A 267 2.19 -4.65 13.99
N LEU A 268 2.78 -4.29 12.85
CA LEU A 268 2.68 -5.03 11.60
C LEU A 268 4.10 -5.26 11.06
N GLN A 269 4.41 -6.52 10.74
CA GLN A 269 5.65 -6.92 10.07
C GLN A 269 5.28 -7.74 8.83
N LEU A 270 5.79 -7.36 7.68
CA LEU A 270 5.47 -7.94 6.38
C LEU A 270 6.74 -8.38 5.67
N ASP A 271 6.83 -9.64 5.31
CA ASP A 271 7.85 -10.14 4.38
C ASP A 271 7.55 -9.71 2.94
N SER A 272 6.25 -9.56 2.62
CA SER A 272 5.78 -9.14 1.31
C SER A 272 4.62 -8.14 1.45
N ASN A 273 4.90 -6.87 1.21
CA ASN A 273 3.89 -5.81 1.21
C ASN A 273 2.73 -6.10 0.22
N PRO A 274 2.96 -6.44 -1.06
CA PRO A 274 1.86 -6.67 -1.99
C PRO A 274 1.00 -7.88 -1.64
N GLU A 275 1.58 -8.96 -1.10
CA GLU A 275 0.79 -10.14 -0.71
C GLU A 275 -0.10 -9.85 0.48
N PHE A 276 0.40 -9.13 1.49
CA PHE A 276 -0.41 -8.77 2.64
C PHE A 276 -1.51 -7.76 2.27
N THR A 277 -1.19 -6.75 1.43
CA THR A 277 -2.20 -5.84 0.87
C THR A 277 -3.28 -6.63 0.13
N GLY A 278 -2.89 -7.64 -0.65
CA GLY A 278 -3.83 -8.56 -1.30
C GLY A 278 -4.75 -9.27 -0.30
N SER A 279 -4.22 -9.73 0.83
CA SER A 279 -5.03 -10.35 1.90
C SER A 279 -6.02 -9.37 2.52
N VAL A 280 -5.65 -8.10 2.68
CA VAL A 280 -6.57 -7.06 3.17
C VAL A 280 -7.69 -6.80 2.16
N LEU A 281 -7.37 -6.69 0.86
CA LEU A 281 -8.37 -6.54 -0.20
C LEU A 281 -9.36 -7.70 -0.21
N VAL A 282 -8.87 -8.95 -0.09
CA VAL A 282 -9.70 -10.16 -0.04
C VAL A 282 -10.63 -10.16 1.19
N ALA A 283 -10.12 -9.80 2.35
CA ALA A 283 -10.95 -9.65 3.55
C ALA A 283 -12.05 -8.58 3.37
N THR A 284 -11.70 -7.47 2.73
CA THR A 284 -12.61 -6.34 2.48
C THR A 284 -13.66 -6.66 1.42
N ALA A 285 -13.34 -7.51 0.43
CA ALA A 285 -14.29 -7.99 -0.57
C ALA A 285 -15.53 -8.64 0.05
N ARG A 286 -15.36 -9.38 1.16
CA ARG A 286 -16.50 -9.96 1.89
C ARG A 286 -17.42 -8.90 2.49
N ALA A 287 -16.84 -7.80 2.99
CA ALA A 287 -17.63 -6.71 3.55
C ALA A 287 -18.42 -6.00 2.44
N VAL A 288 -17.79 -5.73 1.30
CA VAL A 288 -18.47 -5.12 0.14
C VAL A 288 -19.60 -6.00 -0.37
N ALA A 289 -19.37 -7.31 -0.53
CA ALA A 289 -20.39 -8.24 -0.99
C ALA A 289 -21.59 -8.40 -0.01
N ARG A 290 -21.41 -8.07 1.27
CA ARG A 290 -22.51 -8.08 2.27
C ARG A 290 -23.29 -6.77 2.29
N LEU A 291 -22.72 -5.69 1.78
CA LEU A 291 -23.34 -4.37 1.71
C LEU A 291 -24.12 -4.16 0.40
N ALA A 292 -23.78 -4.95 -0.62
CA ALA A 292 -24.46 -5.00 -1.92
C ALA A 292 -25.73 -5.86 -1.84
#